data_cdd9a7a602314c23c35963096763ec86
#
_entry.id   cdd9a7a602314c23c35963096763ec86
#
_cell.length_a   1.000
_cell.length_b   1.000
_cell.length_c   1.000
_cell.angle_alpha   90.00
_cell.angle_beta   90.00
_cell.angle_gamma   90.00
#
_symmetry.space_group_name_H-M   'P 1'
#
loop_
_entity.id
_entity.type
_entity.pdbx_description
1 polymer ?
#
loop_
_entity_poly.entity_id
_entity_poly.type
_entity_poly.pdbx_seq_one_letter_code
_entity_poly.pdbx_strand_id
1 'polypeptide(L)'
;MNTPRLVIIDGVRTPFCKMGSDLARLGADELGRIAAQALLTRTGVNPAVIDEVIFGCVGQPAEVANVARVIALRAGVPENVPAITVHRNCASGMEAFTQAYERMCALSLIHI
;
A
#
# COMPACT_ATOMS: atom_id res chain seq x y z
N MET A 1 23.66 -17.14 -10.52
CA MET A 1 22.71 -16.02 -10.62
C MET A 1 22.64 -15.31 -9.28
N ASN A 2 22.86 -14.02 -9.25
CA ASN A 2 22.76 -13.27 -8.02
C ASN A 2 21.28 -13.02 -7.68
N THR A 3 20.86 -13.47 -6.50
CA THR A 3 19.53 -13.10 -5.98
C THR A 3 19.49 -11.61 -5.70
N PRO A 4 18.48 -10.87 -6.19
CA PRO A 4 18.37 -9.46 -5.86
C PRO A 4 18.32 -9.25 -4.34
N ARG A 5 19.03 -8.26 -3.89
CA ARG A 5 18.98 -7.89 -2.48
C ARG A 5 17.85 -6.89 -2.28
N LEU A 6 16.79 -7.33 -1.62
CA LEU A 6 15.64 -6.50 -1.32
C LEU A 6 15.72 -5.97 0.10
N VAL A 7 15.27 -4.76 0.30
CA VAL A 7 15.27 -4.11 1.60
C VAL A 7 13.91 -3.51 1.91
N ILE A 8 13.55 -3.49 3.18
CA ILE A 8 12.42 -2.73 3.69
C ILE A 8 12.98 -1.40 4.18
N ILE A 9 12.48 -0.30 3.64
CA ILE A 9 12.96 1.03 4.02
C ILE A 9 12.37 1.44 5.36
N ASP A 10 11.05 1.33 5.51
CA ASP A 10 10.34 1.71 6.73
C ASP A 10 8.93 1.12 6.71
N GLY A 11 8.21 1.28 7.81
CA GLY A 11 6.83 0.88 7.96
C GLY A 11 6.08 1.78 8.92
N VAL A 12 4.80 1.92 8.69
CA VAL A 12 3.89 2.67 9.58
C VAL A 12 2.57 1.92 9.70
N ARG A 13 1.83 2.19 10.73
CA ARG A 13 0.45 1.72 10.88
C ARG A 13 -0.42 2.77 11.53
N THR A 14 -1.70 2.69 11.30
CA THR A 14 -2.69 3.43 12.09
C THR A 14 -2.85 2.78 13.46
N PRO A 15 -3.46 3.47 14.45
CA PRO A 15 -3.74 2.86 15.75
C PRO A 15 -4.64 1.64 15.62
N PHE A 16 -4.47 0.68 16.52
CA PHE A 16 -5.44 -0.40 16.71
C PHE A 16 -6.56 0.12 17.59
N CYS A 17 -7.77 0.12 17.05
CA CYS A 17 -8.94 0.59 17.76
C CYS A 17 -10.02 -0.49 17.77
N LYS A 18 -10.84 -0.49 18.82
CA LYS A 18 -12.01 -1.35 18.90
C LYS A 18 -12.97 -1.04 17.77
N MET A 19 -13.56 -2.06 17.17
CA MET A 19 -14.58 -1.89 16.14
C MET A 19 -15.71 -0.98 16.61
N GLY A 20 -16.10 -0.02 15.78
CA GLY A 20 -17.13 0.94 16.09
C GLY A 20 -16.68 2.10 16.98
N SER A 21 -15.38 2.22 17.29
CA SER A 21 -14.84 3.29 18.12
C SER A 21 -14.17 4.41 17.30
N ASP A 22 -12.97 4.83 17.66
CA ASP A 22 -12.33 6.07 17.18
C ASP A 22 -12.12 6.15 15.66
N LEU A 23 -11.92 5.01 14.99
CA LEU A 23 -11.71 4.97 13.54
C LEU A 23 -12.97 4.62 12.74
N ALA A 24 -14.12 4.48 13.40
CA ALA A 24 -15.35 3.97 12.77
C ALA A 24 -15.86 4.82 11.60
N ARG A 25 -15.56 6.11 11.59
CA ARG A 25 -16.01 7.04 10.54
C ARG A 25 -15.06 7.15 9.35
N LEU A 26 -13.89 6.52 9.42
CA LEU A 26 -12.90 6.56 8.36
C LEU A 26 -13.06 5.35 7.45
N GLY A 27 -13.18 5.60 6.15
CA GLY A 27 -13.18 4.53 5.16
C GLY A 27 -11.79 3.93 4.97
N ALA A 28 -11.74 2.77 4.32
CA ALA A 28 -10.48 2.08 4.05
C ALA A 28 -9.50 2.93 3.23
N ASP A 29 -10.01 3.69 2.26
CA ASP A 29 -9.23 4.61 1.46
C ASP A 29 -8.60 5.73 2.28
N GLU A 30 -9.34 6.27 3.24
CA GLU A 30 -8.83 7.34 4.11
C GLU A 30 -7.78 6.82 5.09
N LEU A 31 -8.00 5.66 5.69
CA LEU A 31 -7.00 5.02 6.55
C LEU A 31 -5.71 4.71 5.78
N GLY A 32 -5.84 4.18 4.58
CA GLY A 32 -4.70 3.90 3.73
C GLY A 32 -3.97 5.17 3.30
N ARG A 33 -4.71 6.23 2.96
CA ARG A 33 -4.12 7.52 2.62
C ARG A 33 -3.30 8.09 3.77
N ILE A 34 -3.84 8.07 4.96
CA ILE A 34 -3.14 8.57 6.17
C ILE A 34 -1.83 7.81 6.37
N ALA A 35 -1.87 6.49 6.31
CA ALA A 35 -0.67 5.67 6.47
C ALA A 35 0.34 5.91 5.35
N ALA A 36 -0.09 5.93 4.10
CA ALA A 36 0.78 6.15 2.96
C ALA A 36 1.45 7.53 2.98
N GLN A 37 0.70 8.58 3.28
CA GLN A 37 1.27 9.92 3.40
C GLN A 37 2.26 10.02 4.55
N ALA A 38 1.95 9.43 5.69
CA ALA A 38 2.85 9.39 6.84
C ALA A 38 4.16 8.68 6.48
N LEU A 39 4.08 7.57 5.75
CA LEU A 39 5.25 6.83 5.31
C LEU A 39 6.11 7.64 4.36
N LEU A 40 5.51 8.28 3.36
CA LEU A 40 6.24 9.11 2.40
C LEU A 40 6.90 10.31 3.09
N THR A 41 6.20 10.96 4.00
CA THR A 41 6.74 12.08 4.76
C THR A 41 7.91 11.64 5.65
N ARG A 42 7.74 10.53 6.35
CA ARG A 42 8.73 10.02 7.28
C ARG A 42 10.01 9.54 6.59
N THR A 43 9.88 8.88 5.45
CA THR A 43 11.03 8.36 4.71
C THR A 43 11.69 9.40 3.82
N GLY A 44 10.97 10.44 3.42
CA GLY A 44 11.44 11.41 2.44
C GLY A 44 11.54 10.85 1.03
N VAL A 45 10.99 9.66 0.76
CA VAL A 45 10.98 9.07 -0.57
C VAL A 45 10.14 9.94 -1.50
N ASN A 46 10.70 10.30 -2.65
CA ASN A 46 9.96 11.02 -3.68
C ASN A 46 8.92 10.09 -4.31
N PRO A 47 7.63 10.41 -4.26
CA PRO A 47 6.60 9.56 -4.87
C PRO A 47 6.84 9.25 -6.36
N ALA A 48 7.55 10.10 -7.07
CA ALA A 48 7.85 9.90 -8.49
C ALA A 48 8.76 8.70 -8.78
N VAL A 49 9.48 8.18 -7.79
CA VAL A 49 10.33 7.01 -7.97
C VAL A 49 9.64 5.69 -7.67
N ILE A 50 8.38 5.75 -7.24
CA ILE A 50 7.60 4.54 -6.95
C ILE A 50 7.19 3.87 -8.26
N ASP A 51 7.48 2.58 -8.37
CA ASP A 51 7.16 1.79 -9.56
C ASP A 51 5.76 1.17 -9.49
N GLU A 52 5.30 0.81 -8.29
CA GLU A 52 3.99 0.19 -8.09
C GLU A 52 3.51 0.39 -6.66
N VAL A 53 2.20 0.37 -6.47
CA VAL A 53 1.55 0.42 -5.15
C VAL A 53 0.68 -0.83 -5.00
N ILE A 54 0.87 -1.55 -3.90
CA ILE A 54 0.09 -2.76 -3.61
C ILE A 54 -0.50 -2.64 -2.20
N PHE A 55 -1.82 -2.77 -2.12
CA PHE A 55 -2.55 -2.82 -0.84
C PHE A 55 -3.36 -4.09 -0.73
N GLY A 56 -3.48 -4.60 0.49
CA GLY A 56 -4.42 -5.67 0.82
C GLY A 56 -5.72 -5.09 1.36
N CYS A 57 -6.85 -5.56 0.86
CA CYS A 57 -8.15 -5.15 1.36
C CYS A 57 -9.15 -6.31 1.23
N VAL A 58 -9.76 -6.69 2.34
CA VAL A 58 -10.75 -7.78 2.39
C VAL A 58 -12.14 -7.26 2.04
N GLY A 59 -12.59 -6.25 2.74
CA GLY A 59 -13.91 -5.66 2.54
C GLY A 59 -13.84 -4.51 1.54
N GLN A 60 -13.83 -4.82 0.26
CA GLN A 60 -13.71 -3.80 -0.78
C GLN A 60 -14.93 -2.89 -0.80
N PRO A 61 -14.80 -1.60 -0.46
CA PRO A 61 -15.93 -0.69 -0.51
C PRO A 61 -16.45 -0.55 -1.95
N ALA A 62 -17.77 -0.58 -2.13
CA ALA A 62 -18.36 -0.49 -3.45
C ALA A 62 -18.03 0.83 -4.17
N GLU A 63 -17.89 1.90 -3.40
CA GLU A 63 -17.55 3.23 -3.90
C GLU A 63 -16.06 3.42 -4.18
N VAL A 64 -15.23 2.46 -3.77
CA VAL A 64 -13.76 2.51 -3.94
C VAL A 64 -13.28 1.17 -4.48
N ALA A 65 -13.58 0.90 -5.73
CA ALA A 65 -13.41 -0.42 -6.34
C ALA A 65 -11.96 -0.93 -6.37
N ASN A 66 -10.98 -0.06 -6.51
CA ASN A 66 -9.57 -0.39 -6.37
C ASN A 66 -8.97 0.55 -5.32
N VAL A 67 -9.06 0.14 -4.07
CA VAL A 67 -8.66 0.99 -2.95
C VAL A 67 -7.19 1.40 -3.02
N ALA A 68 -6.31 0.52 -3.49
CA ALA A 68 -4.89 0.83 -3.68
C ALA A 68 -4.70 2.02 -4.65
N ARG A 69 -5.45 2.04 -5.75
CA ARG A 69 -5.41 3.14 -6.72
C ARG A 69 -5.84 4.45 -6.11
N VAL A 70 -6.95 4.44 -5.38
CA VAL A 70 -7.47 5.63 -4.72
C VAL A 70 -6.50 6.14 -3.66
N ILE A 71 -5.95 5.25 -2.85
CA ILE A 71 -4.95 5.59 -1.84
C ILE A 71 -3.71 6.22 -2.49
N ALA A 72 -3.18 5.59 -3.54
CA ALA A 72 -2.00 6.07 -4.25
C ALA A 72 -2.19 7.50 -4.75
N LEU A 73 -3.28 7.75 -5.45
CA LEU A 73 -3.57 9.09 -5.98
C LEU A 73 -3.75 10.12 -4.87
N ARG A 74 -4.48 9.78 -3.83
CA ARG A 74 -4.73 10.69 -2.71
C ARG A 74 -3.51 10.93 -1.84
N ALA A 75 -2.58 10.00 -1.80
CA ALA A 75 -1.30 10.15 -1.10
C ALA A 75 -0.25 10.93 -1.88
N GLY A 76 -0.52 11.26 -3.14
CA GLY A 76 0.38 12.05 -3.98
C GLY A 76 1.30 11.21 -4.88
N VAL A 77 1.02 9.94 -5.04
CA VAL A 77 1.73 9.09 -6.02
C VAL A 77 1.28 9.50 -7.43
N PRO A 78 2.20 9.65 -8.39
CA PRO A 78 1.85 10.04 -9.75
C PRO A 78 0.83 9.11 -10.41
N GLU A 79 -0.02 9.65 -11.25
CA GLU A 79 -1.10 8.89 -11.91
C GLU A 79 -0.63 7.79 -12.85
N ASN A 80 0.61 7.88 -13.34
CA ASN A 80 1.21 6.86 -14.20
C ASN A 80 1.72 5.64 -13.44
N VAL A 81 1.74 5.69 -12.11
CA VAL A 81 2.18 4.57 -11.28
C VAL A 81 1.02 3.59 -11.11
N PRO A 82 1.19 2.32 -11.51
CA PRO A 82 0.13 1.32 -11.37
C PRO A 82 -0.12 0.99 -9.89
N ALA A 83 -1.36 0.66 -9.58
CA ALA A 83 -1.76 0.24 -8.25
C ALA A 83 -2.70 -0.96 -8.33
N ILE A 84 -2.50 -1.93 -7.46
CA ILE A 84 -3.30 -3.15 -7.38
C ILE A 84 -3.75 -3.40 -5.95
N THR A 85 -4.98 -3.83 -5.81
CA THR A 85 -5.53 -4.29 -4.53
C THR A 85 -5.62 -5.81 -4.55
N VAL A 86 -5.10 -6.46 -3.51
CA VAL A 86 -5.10 -7.91 -3.38
C VAL A 86 -6.01 -8.34 -2.23
N HIS A 87 -6.62 -9.49 -2.39
CA HIS A 87 -7.53 -10.06 -1.40
C HIS A 87 -7.17 -11.52 -1.15
N ARG A 88 -6.78 -11.82 0.07
CA ARG A 88 -6.51 -13.16 0.56
C ARG A 88 -7.06 -13.32 1.98
N ASN A 89 -8.30 -12.91 2.17
CA ASN A 89 -8.93 -12.90 3.49
C ASN A 89 -8.02 -12.23 4.55
N CYS A 90 -7.86 -12.82 5.71
CA CYS A 90 -7.06 -12.23 6.79
C CYS A 90 -5.57 -12.07 6.44
N ALA A 91 -5.09 -12.75 5.41
CA ALA A 91 -3.70 -12.66 4.95
C ALA A 91 -3.46 -11.62 3.85
N SER A 92 -4.44 -10.74 3.56
CA SER A 92 -4.35 -9.79 2.45
C SER A 92 -3.17 -8.83 2.57
N GLY A 93 -2.88 -8.34 3.77
CA GLY A 93 -1.72 -7.47 4.01
C GLY A 93 -0.40 -8.17 3.76
N MET A 94 -0.25 -9.40 4.23
CA MET A 94 0.94 -10.22 3.97
C MET A 94 1.04 -10.57 2.49
N GLU A 95 -0.08 -10.84 1.82
CA GLU A 95 -0.11 -11.10 0.37
C GLU A 95 0.39 -9.89 -0.42
N ALA A 96 0.00 -8.69 -0.04
CA ALA A 96 0.50 -7.47 -0.67
C ALA A 96 2.03 -7.38 -0.57
N PHE A 97 2.57 -7.68 0.59
CA PHE A 97 4.01 -7.72 0.83
C PHE A 97 4.70 -8.80 0.00
N THR A 98 4.17 -10.01 -0.02
CA THR A 98 4.72 -11.13 -0.79
C THR A 98 4.71 -10.84 -2.29
N GLN A 99 3.63 -10.28 -2.81
CA GLN A 99 3.57 -9.91 -4.22
C GLN A 99 4.56 -8.80 -4.58
N ALA A 100 4.76 -7.83 -3.69
CA ALA A 100 5.79 -6.82 -3.89
C ALA A 100 7.18 -7.45 -4.01
N TYR A 101 7.51 -8.39 -3.13
CA TYR A 101 8.75 -9.14 -3.18
C TYR A 101 8.91 -9.88 -4.52
N GLU A 102 7.90 -10.63 -4.92
CA GLU A 102 7.92 -11.41 -6.16
C GLU A 102 8.08 -10.53 -7.39
N ARG A 103 7.38 -9.39 -7.42
CA ARG A 103 7.47 -8.45 -8.54
C ARG A 103 8.83 -7.79 -8.63
N MET A 104 9.42 -7.43 -7.51
CA MET A 104 10.77 -6.86 -7.49
C MET A 104 11.80 -7.87 -7.99
N CYS A 105 11.65 -9.15 -7.64
CA CYS A 105 12.53 -10.20 -8.14
C CYS A 105 12.33 -10.47 -9.64
N ALA A 106 11.08 -10.57 -10.09
CA ALA A 106 10.75 -11.01 -11.45
C ALA A 106 10.80 -9.89 -12.50
N LEU A 107 10.42 -8.68 -12.11
CA LEU A 107 10.25 -7.55 -13.04
C LEU A 107 11.33 -6.49 -12.87
N SER A 108 12.31 -6.71 -12.02
CA SER A 108 13.38 -5.76 -11.70
C SER A 108 12.85 -4.37 -11.29
N LEU A 109 11.69 -4.33 -10.67
CA LEU A 109 11.16 -3.10 -10.09
C LEU A 109 12.01 -2.71 -8.88
N ILE A 110 12.05 -1.42 -8.58
CA ILE A 110 12.95 -0.89 -7.55
C ILE A 110 12.19 -0.45 -6.30
N HIS A 111 11.04 0.20 -6.48
CA HIS A 111 10.28 0.78 -5.38
C HIS A 111 8.80 0.36 -5.44
N ILE A 112 8.37 -0.40 -4.46
CA ILE A 112 6.96 -0.77 -4.29
C ILE A 112 6.52 -0.41 -2.88
#